data_f859caa92d7e8d2cf605e13ab1ce1a05
#
_entry.id   f859caa92d7e8d2cf605e13ab1ce1a05
#
_cell.length_a   1.000
_cell.length_b   1.000
_cell.length_c   1.000
_cell.angle_alpha   90.00
_cell.angle_beta   90.00
_cell.angle_gamma   90.00
#
_symmetry.space_group_name_H-M   'P 1'
#
loop_
_entity.id
_entity.type
_entity.pdbx_description
1 polymer ?
#
loop_
_entity_poly.entity_id
_entity_poly.type
_entity_poly.pdbx_seq_one_letter_code
_entity_poly.pdbx_strand_id
1 'polypeptide(L)'
;MQKILLADDDDTMLMLLKTLLGLEGYQVATLMDKAGDIMDNIRQANPDVLLIDIYLGDQNGLDIVRQIRTSPDLDHLKIIMASGVDKTEECLAAGANVFLLKPYMPNELFAILRA
;
A
#
# COMPACT_ATOMS: atom_id res chain seq x y z
N MET A 1 14.59 9.60 4.10
CA MET A 1 14.11 8.22 4.37
C MET A 1 12.63 8.13 4.00
N GLN A 2 12.29 7.13 3.22
CA GLN A 2 10.89 6.95 2.81
C GLN A 2 10.07 6.35 3.94
N LYS A 3 8.83 6.83 4.06
CA LYS A 3 7.85 6.27 4.96
C LYS A 3 6.85 5.44 4.15
N ILE A 4 6.67 4.20 4.54
CA ILE A 4 5.81 3.24 3.86
C ILE A 4 4.61 2.94 4.75
N LEU A 5 3.42 3.09 4.19
CA LEU A 5 2.18 2.71 4.87
C LEU A 5 1.69 1.39 4.28
N LEU A 6 1.48 0.40 5.14
CA LEU A 6 1.00 -0.91 4.74
C LEU A 6 -0.49 -1.05 5.04
N ALA A 7 -1.26 -1.44 4.05
CA ALA A 7 -2.70 -1.67 4.18
C ALA A 7 -3.03 -3.07 3.67
N ASP A 8 -3.17 -4.00 4.59
CA ASP A 8 -3.48 -5.40 4.31
C ASP A 8 -4.28 -5.93 5.50
N ASP A 9 -5.19 -6.85 5.27
CA ASP A 9 -5.96 -7.47 6.35
C ASP A 9 -5.31 -8.73 6.91
N ASP A 10 -4.16 -9.13 6.37
CA ASP A 10 -3.38 -10.26 6.87
C ASP A 10 -2.34 -9.75 7.87
N ASP A 11 -2.62 -9.93 9.16
CA ASP A 11 -1.76 -9.44 10.24
C ASP A 11 -0.37 -10.07 10.21
N THR A 12 -0.28 -11.33 9.83
CA THR A 12 1.01 -12.02 9.73
C THR A 12 1.88 -11.39 8.66
N MET A 13 1.29 -11.11 7.49
CA MET A 13 2.00 -10.47 6.40
C MET A 13 2.44 -9.05 6.79
N LEU A 14 1.56 -8.30 7.45
CA LEU A 14 1.90 -6.94 7.92
C LEU A 14 3.10 -6.96 8.84
N MET A 15 3.12 -7.90 9.79
CA MET A 15 4.21 -8.02 10.75
C MET A 15 5.52 -8.37 10.06
N LEU A 16 5.47 -9.32 9.13
CA LEU A 16 6.65 -9.74 8.37
C LEU A 16 7.21 -8.57 7.55
N LEU A 17 6.36 -7.89 6.80
CA LEU A 17 6.79 -6.76 5.96
C LEU A 17 7.33 -5.62 6.81
N LYS A 18 6.68 -5.31 7.92
CA LYS A 18 7.14 -4.26 8.82
C LYS A 18 8.55 -4.56 9.32
N THR A 19 8.81 -5.79 9.70
CA THR A 19 10.13 -6.21 10.17
C THR A 19 11.17 -6.12 9.06
N LEU A 20 10.87 -6.68 7.90
CA LEU A 20 11.82 -6.70 6.77
C LEU A 20 12.15 -5.30 6.27
N LEU A 21 11.14 -4.47 6.09
CA LEU A 21 11.33 -3.10 5.61
C LEU A 21 12.08 -2.25 6.65
N GLY A 22 11.77 -2.46 7.92
CA GLY A 22 12.48 -1.77 9.00
C GLY A 22 13.96 -2.11 9.02
N LEU A 23 14.32 -3.36 8.75
CA LEU A 23 15.71 -3.79 8.68
C LEU A 23 16.44 -3.12 7.50
N GLU A 24 15.72 -2.77 6.44
CA GLU A 24 16.29 -2.05 5.29
C GLU A 24 16.35 -0.53 5.49
N GLY A 25 15.93 -0.05 6.64
CA GLY A 25 16.02 1.37 6.99
C GLY A 25 14.80 2.20 6.68
N TYR A 26 13.70 1.60 6.24
CA TYR A 26 12.46 2.33 5.97
C TYR A 26 11.69 2.59 7.25
N GLN A 27 10.98 3.72 7.29
CA GLN A 27 9.95 3.95 8.30
C GLN A 27 8.68 3.24 7.84
N VAL A 28 8.04 2.50 8.74
CA VAL A 28 6.88 1.69 8.39
C VAL A 28 5.74 1.96 9.35
N ALA A 29 4.56 2.22 8.81
CA ALA A 29 3.33 2.30 9.55
C ALA A 29 2.32 1.33 8.94
N THR A 30 1.31 0.94 9.71
CA THR A 30 0.28 0.03 9.24
C THR A 30 -1.10 0.66 9.47
N LEU A 31 -2.03 0.40 8.55
CA LEU A 31 -3.44 0.73 8.73
C LEU A 31 -4.10 -0.42 9.50
N MET A 32 -3.81 -0.48 10.78
CA MET A 32 -4.32 -1.55 11.64
C MET A 32 -5.67 -1.22 12.23
N ASP A 33 -5.89 0.06 12.51
CA ASP A 33 -7.12 0.50 13.13
C ASP A 33 -8.13 0.81 12.05
N LYS A 34 -9.31 0.26 12.21
CA LYS A 34 -10.41 0.46 11.27
C LYS A 34 -11.35 1.58 11.74
N ALA A 35 -11.00 2.22 12.86
CA ALA A 35 -11.79 3.33 13.34
C ALA A 35 -11.52 4.57 12.49
N GLY A 36 -12.58 5.24 12.10
CA GLY A 36 -12.50 6.45 11.31
C GLY A 36 -12.35 6.20 9.83
N ASP A 37 -12.19 7.28 9.10
CA ASP A 37 -12.09 7.28 7.65
C ASP A 37 -10.69 6.84 7.23
N ILE A 38 -10.60 5.89 6.32
CA ILE A 38 -9.32 5.42 5.82
C ILE A 38 -8.51 6.54 5.16
N MET A 39 -9.19 7.46 4.47
CA MET A 39 -8.51 8.60 3.84
C MET A 39 -7.86 9.51 4.88
N ASP A 40 -8.54 9.75 5.99
CA ASP A 40 -7.97 10.54 7.08
C ASP A 40 -6.77 9.84 7.70
N ASN A 41 -6.85 8.52 7.86
CA ASN A 41 -5.75 7.74 8.40
C ASN A 41 -4.52 7.79 7.49
N ILE A 42 -4.72 7.74 6.19
CA ILE A 42 -3.63 7.87 5.22
C ILE A 42 -2.99 9.26 5.32
N ARG A 43 -3.80 10.31 5.41
CA ARG A 43 -3.29 11.68 5.54
C ARG A 43 -2.49 11.86 6.83
N GLN A 44 -2.98 11.33 7.93
CA GLN A 44 -2.28 11.42 9.22
C GLN A 44 -0.93 10.71 9.18
N ALA A 45 -0.86 9.58 8.53
CA ALA A 45 0.39 8.84 8.40
C ALA A 45 1.39 9.59 7.53
N ASN A 46 0.91 10.37 6.58
CA ASN A 46 1.74 11.15 5.66
C ASN A 46 2.84 10.29 5.01
N PRO A 47 2.47 9.20 4.34
CA PRO A 47 3.46 8.30 3.77
C PRO A 47 3.99 8.80 2.43
N ASP A 48 5.16 8.31 2.06
CA ASP A 48 5.71 8.49 0.70
C ASP A 48 5.21 7.39 -0.23
N VAL A 49 4.97 6.22 0.33
CA VAL A 49 4.56 5.03 -0.42
C VAL A 49 3.41 4.34 0.32
N LEU A 50 2.41 3.93 -0.42
CA LEU A 50 1.32 3.09 0.08
C LEU A 50 1.39 1.73 -0.60
N LEU A 51 1.52 0.67 0.20
CA LEU A 51 1.37 -0.70 -0.28
C LEU A 51 0.01 -1.19 0.19
N ILE A 52 -0.90 -1.40 -0.74
CA ILE A 52 -2.29 -1.71 -0.43
C ILE A 52 -2.77 -2.94 -1.17
N ASP A 53 -3.40 -3.85 -0.43
CA ASP A 53 -4.07 -5.00 -1.03
C ASP A 53 -5.40 -4.55 -1.65
N ILE A 54 -5.79 -5.19 -2.75
CA ILE A 54 -7.11 -4.96 -3.34
C ILE A 54 -8.21 -5.30 -2.34
N TYR A 55 -8.02 -6.38 -1.58
CA TYR A 55 -9.02 -6.85 -0.62
C TYR A 55 -8.60 -6.46 0.80
N LEU A 56 -9.34 -5.52 1.40
CA LEU A 56 -9.10 -5.03 2.75
C LEU A 56 -10.35 -5.28 3.60
N GLY A 57 -10.49 -6.52 4.08
CA GLY A 57 -11.70 -6.89 4.79
C GLY A 57 -12.90 -6.73 3.88
N ASP A 58 -13.83 -5.86 4.26
CA ASP A 58 -15.01 -5.55 3.46
C ASP A 58 -14.83 -4.34 2.53
N GLN A 59 -13.64 -3.73 2.51
CA GLN A 59 -13.35 -2.60 1.65
C GLN A 59 -12.59 -3.04 0.40
N ASN A 60 -12.79 -2.30 -0.68
CA ASN A 60 -12.13 -2.55 -1.96
C ASN A 60 -10.98 -1.56 -2.15
N GLY A 61 -9.75 -2.09 -2.24
CA GLY A 61 -8.57 -1.26 -2.41
C GLY A 61 -8.57 -0.43 -3.69
N LEU A 62 -9.21 -0.93 -4.75
CA LEU A 62 -9.32 -0.17 -6.01
C LEU A 62 -10.10 1.13 -5.80
N ASP A 63 -11.20 1.07 -5.04
CA ASP A 63 -11.99 2.27 -4.76
C ASP A 63 -11.20 3.27 -3.92
N ILE A 64 -10.41 2.77 -2.96
CA ILE A 64 -9.56 3.62 -2.14
C ILE A 64 -8.52 4.33 -3.00
N VAL A 65 -7.88 3.62 -3.91
CA VAL A 65 -6.86 4.20 -4.79
C VAL A 65 -7.47 5.25 -5.72
N ARG A 66 -8.65 4.98 -6.27
CA ARG A 66 -9.37 5.98 -7.09
C ARG A 66 -9.63 7.25 -6.29
N GLN A 67 -10.06 7.09 -5.04
CA GLN A 67 -10.33 8.22 -4.16
C GLN A 67 -9.07 9.01 -3.86
N ILE A 68 -7.95 8.33 -3.61
CA ILE A 68 -6.65 8.98 -3.40
C ILE A 68 -6.28 9.83 -4.62
N ARG A 69 -6.48 9.31 -5.82
CA ARG A 69 -6.08 10.01 -7.04
C ARG A 69 -6.96 11.21 -7.37
N THR A 70 -8.13 11.32 -6.74
CA THR A 70 -8.96 12.52 -6.84
C THR A 70 -8.68 13.53 -5.75
N SER A 71 -7.73 13.26 -4.86
CA SER A 71 -7.37 14.13 -3.74
C SER A 71 -6.04 14.81 -4.03
N PRO A 72 -6.03 16.12 -4.34
CA PRO A 72 -4.79 16.79 -4.76
C PRO A 72 -3.66 16.73 -3.74
N ASP A 73 -3.99 16.71 -2.46
CA ASP A 73 -2.99 16.65 -1.38
C ASP A 73 -2.27 15.30 -1.31
N LEU A 74 -2.79 14.27 -1.98
CA LEU A 74 -2.19 12.93 -2.01
C LEU A 74 -1.65 12.57 -3.38
N ASP A 75 -1.55 13.53 -4.29
CA ASP A 75 -1.15 13.33 -5.67
C ASP A 75 0.27 12.76 -5.79
N HIS A 76 1.15 13.12 -4.86
CA HIS A 76 2.54 12.68 -4.84
C HIS A 76 2.74 11.23 -4.39
N LEU A 77 1.71 10.61 -3.84
CA LEU A 77 1.83 9.30 -3.20
C LEU A 77 2.11 8.20 -4.24
N LYS A 78 3.19 7.45 -4.02
CA LYS A 78 3.48 6.26 -4.82
C LYS A 78 2.62 5.11 -4.29
N ILE A 79 1.85 4.50 -5.16
CA ILE A 79 0.92 3.44 -4.77
C ILE A 79 1.33 2.13 -5.43
N ILE A 80 1.55 1.12 -4.59
CA ILE A 80 1.81 -0.25 -5.00
C ILE A 80 0.60 -1.07 -4.56
N MET A 81 -0.07 -1.72 -5.50
CA MET A 81 -1.19 -2.61 -5.19
C MET A 81 -0.78 -4.06 -5.32
N ALA A 82 -1.38 -4.92 -4.51
CA ALA A 82 -1.08 -6.33 -4.50
C ALA A 82 -2.36 -7.16 -4.46
N SER A 83 -2.32 -8.35 -5.06
CA SER A 83 -3.42 -9.30 -5.04
C SER A 83 -2.92 -10.68 -5.39
N GLY A 84 -3.64 -11.71 -4.96
CA GLY A 84 -3.38 -13.09 -5.34
C GLY A 84 -3.84 -13.45 -6.74
N VAL A 85 -4.57 -12.56 -7.38
CA VAL A 85 -5.05 -12.73 -8.76
C VAL A 85 -4.52 -11.55 -9.58
N ASP A 86 -4.12 -11.82 -10.82
CA ASP A 86 -3.59 -10.76 -11.68
C ASP A 86 -4.68 -9.73 -11.99
N LYS A 87 -4.53 -8.55 -11.45
CA LYS A 87 -5.41 -7.40 -11.62
C LYS A 87 -4.62 -6.19 -12.10
N THR A 88 -3.54 -6.43 -12.85
CA THR A 88 -2.62 -5.37 -13.26
C THR A 88 -3.36 -4.23 -13.96
N GLU A 89 -4.20 -4.54 -14.93
CA GLU A 89 -4.88 -3.50 -15.71
C GLU A 89 -5.82 -2.67 -14.84
N GLU A 90 -6.60 -3.33 -14.00
CA GLU A 90 -7.54 -2.64 -13.13
C GLU A 90 -6.83 -1.74 -12.12
N CYS A 91 -5.72 -2.22 -11.57
CA CYS A 91 -4.94 -1.45 -10.60
C CYS A 91 -4.32 -0.22 -11.23
N LEU A 92 -3.71 -0.37 -12.38
CA LEU A 92 -3.11 0.77 -13.08
C LEU A 92 -4.18 1.77 -13.53
N ALA A 93 -5.33 1.28 -13.99
CA ALA A 93 -6.44 2.14 -14.37
C ALA A 93 -7.00 2.92 -13.19
N ALA A 94 -6.97 2.34 -11.99
CA ALA A 94 -7.41 3.01 -10.77
C ALA A 94 -6.45 4.10 -10.33
N GLY A 95 -5.20 4.05 -10.76
CA GLY A 95 -4.19 5.04 -10.43
C GLY A 95 -2.98 4.52 -9.68
N ALA A 96 -2.86 3.20 -9.51
CA ALA A 96 -1.67 2.62 -8.91
C ALA A 96 -0.46 2.78 -9.83
N ASN A 97 0.71 2.92 -9.23
CA ASN A 97 1.96 3.01 -9.98
C ASN A 97 2.48 1.64 -10.38
N VAL A 98 2.27 0.64 -9.51
CA VAL A 98 2.80 -0.71 -9.70
C VAL A 98 1.81 -1.72 -9.16
N PHE A 99 1.76 -2.90 -9.78
CA PHE A 99 1.02 -4.05 -9.28
C PHE A 99 1.99 -5.18 -8.94
N LEU A 100 1.79 -5.81 -7.78
CA LEU A 100 2.53 -7.00 -7.35
C LEU A 100 1.58 -8.18 -7.22
N LEU A 101 1.91 -9.27 -7.88
CA LEU A 101 1.16 -10.52 -7.77
C LEU A 101 1.64 -11.29 -6.52
N LYS A 102 0.72 -11.68 -5.66
CA LYS A 102 1.04 -12.51 -4.48
C LYS A 102 1.10 -13.98 -4.86
N PRO A 103 1.98 -14.76 -4.25
CA PRO A 103 3.02 -14.34 -3.33
C PRO A 103 4.20 -13.71 -4.07
N TYR A 104 4.71 -12.59 -3.56
CA TYR A 104 5.91 -11.97 -4.12
C TYR A 104 7.07 -12.13 -3.14
N MET A 105 8.29 -12.09 -3.68
CA MET A 105 9.48 -12.16 -2.87
C MET A 105 9.82 -10.77 -2.31
N PRO A 106 10.39 -10.67 -1.12
CA PRO A 106 10.76 -9.37 -0.55
C PRO A 106 11.66 -8.54 -1.46
N ASN A 107 12.56 -9.16 -2.20
CA ASN A 107 13.44 -8.42 -3.10
C ASN A 107 12.70 -7.79 -4.27
N GLU A 108 11.56 -8.32 -4.66
CA GLU A 108 10.71 -7.68 -5.69
C GLU A 108 10.17 -6.35 -5.17
N LEU A 109 9.71 -6.33 -3.93
CA LEU A 109 9.22 -5.10 -3.30
C LEU A 109 10.36 -4.10 -3.12
N PHE A 110 11.52 -4.56 -2.65
CA PHE A 110 12.67 -3.69 -2.46
C PHE A 110 13.11 -3.04 -3.76
N ALA A 111 13.11 -3.78 -4.86
CA ALA A 111 13.47 -3.25 -6.17
C ALA A 111 12.53 -2.11 -6.59
N ILE A 112 11.23 -2.26 -6.34
CA ILE A 112 10.23 -1.23 -6.64
C ILE A 112 10.47 0.02 -5.78
N LEU A 113 10.79 -0.16 -4.51
CA LEU A 113 10.99 0.95 -3.60
C LEU A 113 12.26 1.75 -3.92
N ARG A 114 13.26 1.11 -4.50
CA ARG A 114 14.51 1.75 -4.89
C ARG A 114 14.46 2.44 -6.24
N ALA A 115 13.46 2.13 -7.03
CA ALA A 115 13.34 2.68 -8.39
C ALA A 115 13.02 4.18 -8.39
#